data_3ac44e2b7424c8044c49beef11220b09
#
_entry.id   3ac44e2b7424c8044c49beef11220b09
#
_cell.length_a   1.000
_cell.length_b   1.000
_cell.length_c   1.000
_cell.angle_alpha   90.00
_cell.angle_beta   90.00
_cell.angle_gamma   90.00
#
_symmetry.space_group_name_H-M   'P 1'
#
loop_
_entity.id
_entity.type
_entity.pdbx_description
1 polymer ?
#
loop_
_entity_poly.entity_id
_entity_poly.type
_entity_poly.pdbx_seq_one_letter_code
_entity_poly.pdbx_strand_id
1 'polypeptide(L)'
;MPDLPWTSRSQMEPGPDYVVMASHLPLRRLSSTVRFFRAVSAVRSQLEHTDGLIGYTLRAKPLARDYWTLSVWKDRAALQEFMRTSPHVQIMTSLKPLMEPTKFVYWSIAAADGRPSFADAMEHLAAA
;
A
#
# COMPACT_ATOMS: atom_id res chain seq x y z
N MET A 1 -11.69 13.05 4.98
CA MET A 1 -11.01 12.04 5.78
C MET A 1 -9.56 11.94 5.34
N PRO A 2 -8.71 12.34 6.17
CA PRO A 2 -7.29 12.32 5.85
C PRO A 2 -6.70 10.93 5.92
N ASP A 3 -5.42 10.90 6.08
CA ASP A 3 -4.64 9.68 6.11
C ASP A 3 -4.83 8.92 7.42
N LEU A 4 -4.79 7.61 7.36
CA LEU A 4 -4.70 6.81 8.55
C LEU A 4 -3.30 6.97 9.15
N PRO A 5 -3.14 6.73 10.46
CA PRO A 5 -1.83 6.77 11.08
C PRO A 5 -0.89 5.75 10.46
N TRP A 6 0.40 6.10 10.42
CA TRP A 6 1.42 5.16 9.99
C TRP A 6 1.50 4.00 10.97
N THR A 7 1.49 2.78 10.44
CA THR A 7 1.70 1.58 11.24
C THR A 7 3.14 1.12 11.04
N SER A 8 3.95 1.22 12.09
CA SER A 8 5.35 0.83 12.04
C SER A 8 5.52 -0.62 12.46
N ARG A 9 6.31 -1.37 11.70
CA ARG A 9 6.65 -2.76 12.02
C ARG A 9 8.12 -2.90 12.37
N SER A 10 8.97 -2.10 11.77
CA SER A 10 10.40 -2.08 12.00
C SER A 10 10.92 -0.69 11.73
N GLN A 11 12.16 -0.44 12.11
CA GLN A 11 12.84 0.81 11.80
C GLN A 11 13.79 0.58 10.63
N MET A 12 13.96 1.60 9.79
CA MET A 12 14.98 1.57 8.77
C MET A 12 16.34 1.81 9.42
N GLU A 13 17.34 1.05 8.97
CA GLU A 13 18.70 1.16 9.48
C GLU A 13 19.64 1.65 8.39
N PRO A 14 20.74 2.34 8.74
CA PRO A 14 21.75 2.74 7.76
C PRO A 14 22.30 1.53 7.02
N GLY A 15 22.59 1.70 5.73
CA GLY A 15 23.13 0.65 4.90
C GLY A 15 22.35 0.49 3.62
N PRO A 16 21.78 -0.69 3.35
CA PRO A 16 21.08 -0.91 2.09
C PRO A 16 19.83 -0.05 1.94
N ASP A 17 19.44 0.19 0.70
CA ASP A 17 18.22 0.92 0.40
C ASP A 17 17.00 0.08 0.69
N TYR A 18 15.90 0.78 0.95
CA TYR A 18 14.58 0.18 1.15
C TYR A 18 13.70 0.45 -0.06
N VAL A 19 12.67 -0.36 -0.24
CA VAL A 19 11.73 -0.22 -1.35
C VAL A 19 10.43 0.38 -0.84
N VAL A 20 9.96 1.42 -1.53
CA VAL A 20 8.65 2.02 -1.27
C VAL A 20 7.69 1.60 -2.37
N MET A 21 6.48 1.26 -2.00
CA MET A 21 5.40 1.00 -2.95
C MET A 21 4.24 1.92 -2.63
N ALA A 22 3.71 2.56 -3.65
CA ALA A 22 2.50 3.35 -3.55
C ALA A 22 1.49 2.87 -4.59
N SER A 23 0.21 2.95 -4.25
CA SER A 23 -0.83 2.57 -5.19
C SER A 23 -1.99 3.54 -5.12
N HIS A 24 -2.71 3.65 -6.24
CA HIS A 24 -3.98 4.35 -6.35
C HIS A 24 -5.05 3.34 -6.71
N LEU A 25 -6.08 3.24 -5.87
CA LEU A 25 -7.12 2.22 -5.95
C LEU A 25 -8.50 2.89 -5.99
N PRO A 26 -8.95 3.33 -7.18
CA PRO A 26 -10.28 3.94 -7.29
C PRO A 26 -11.37 2.87 -7.45
N LEU A 27 -12.46 3.01 -6.71
CA LEU A 27 -13.62 2.13 -6.83
C LEU A 27 -14.57 2.64 -7.90
N ARG A 28 -15.20 1.71 -8.64
CA ARG A 28 -16.19 2.06 -9.64
C ARG A 28 -17.49 2.56 -9.02
N ARG A 29 -17.88 1.98 -7.89
CA ARG A 29 -19.17 2.24 -7.26
C ARG A 29 -19.04 2.44 -5.77
N LEU A 30 -19.79 3.38 -5.25
CA LEU A 30 -19.84 3.64 -3.82
C LEU A 30 -20.39 2.42 -3.04
N SER A 31 -21.27 1.65 -3.69
CA SER A 31 -21.84 0.44 -3.08
C SER A 31 -20.80 -0.65 -2.78
N SER A 32 -19.62 -0.58 -3.35
CA SER A 32 -18.54 -1.54 -3.11
C SER A 32 -17.67 -1.18 -1.90
N THR A 33 -17.97 -0.08 -1.21
CA THR A 33 -17.14 0.42 -0.12
C THR A 33 -16.98 -0.59 1.02
N VAL A 34 -18.06 -1.22 1.45
CA VAL A 34 -18.01 -2.19 2.55
C VAL A 34 -17.14 -3.38 2.18
N ARG A 35 -17.31 -3.89 0.96
CA ARG A 35 -16.50 -5.01 0.46
C ARG A 35 -15.02 -4.62 0.39
N PHE A 36 -14.74 -3.40 -0.06
CA PHE A 36 -13.38 -2.90 -0.12
C PHE A 36 -12.73 -2.84 1.27
N PHE A 37 -13.44 -2.30 2.26
CA PHE A 37 -12.90 -2.21 3.62
C PHE A 37 -12.73 -3.57 4.27
N ARG A 38 -13.57 -4.55 3.96
CA ARG A 38 -13.35 -5.93 4.41
C ARG A 38 -12.05 -6.48 3.82
N ALA A 39 -11.82 -6.24 2.55
CA ALA A 39 -10.59 -6.66 1.88
C ALA A 39 -9.36 -5.99 2.50
N VAL A 40 -9.44 -4.68 2.78
CA VAL A 40 -8.37 -3.95 3.44
C VAL A 40 -8.07 -4.55 4.82
N SER A 41 -9.10 -4.89 5.59
CA SER A 41 -8.92 -5.54 6.89
C SER A 41 -8.16 -6.86 6.77
N ALA A 42 -8.53 -7.68 5.79
CA ALA A 42 -7.85 -8.96 5.58
C ALA A 42 -6.39 -8.77 5.18
N VAL A 43 -6.11 -7.78 4.32
CA VAL A 43 -4.73 -7.46 3.93
C VAL A 43 -3.93 -6.95 5.12
N ARG A 44 -4.51 -6.09 5.96
CA ARG A 44 -3.84 -5.60 7.17
C ARG A 44 -3.50 -6.74 8.12
N SER A 45 -4.39 -7.71 8.26
CA SER A 45 -4.13 -8.89 9.07
C SER A 45 -2.95 -9.69 8.53
N GLN A 46 -2.86 -9.84 7.21
CA GLN A 46 -1.71 -10.49 6.57
C GLN A 46 -0.43 -9.70 6.83
N LEU A 47 -0.49 -8.37 6.73
CA LEU A 47 0.67 -7.51 6.95
C LEU A 47 1.25 -7.66 8.36
N GLU A 48 0.42 -7.94 9.36
CA GLU A 48 0.87 -8.14 10.72
C GLU A 48 1.82 -9.34 10.87
N HIS A 49 1.77 -10.28 9.94
CA HIS A 49 2.58 -11.49 9.96
C HIS A 49 3.56 -11.56 8.79
N THR A 50 3.80 -10.44 8.11
CA THR A 50 4.63 -10.40 6.91
C THR A 50 6.05 -9.98 7.26
N ASP A 51 7.02 -10.80 6.88
CA ASP A 51 8.43 -10.49 7.07
C ASP A 51 8.88 -9.44 6.04
N GLY A 52 9.79 -8.58 6.47
CA GLY A 52 10.38 -7.58 5.59
C GLY A 52 9.56 -6.31 5.40
N LEU A 53 8.41 -6.21 6.06
CA LEU A 53 7.62 -4.99 6.06
C LEU A 53 8.16 -4.02 7.11
N ILE A 54 8.46 -2.80 6.68
CA ILE A 54 8.93 -1.74 7.59
C ILE A 54 7.74 -0.98 8.16
N GLY A 55 6.79 -0.62 7.32
CA GLY A 55 5.60 0.07 7.76
C GLY A 55 4.67 0.38 6.60
N TYR A 56 3.46 0.83 6.93
CA TYR A 56 2.46 1.12 5.91
C TYR A 56 1.40 2.09 6.41
N THR A 57 0.68 2.67 5.47
CA THR A 57 -0.48 3.51 5.76
C THR A 57 -1.43 3.53 4.57
N LEU A 58 -2.62 4.07 4.80
CA LEU A 58 -3.67 4.19 3.80
C LEU A 58 -4.25 5.60 3.85
N ARG A 59 -4.46 6.20 2.69
CA ARG A 59 -5.25 7.42 2.55
C ARG A 59 -6.59 7.03 1.94
N ALA A 60 -7.69 7.46 2.55
CA ALA A 60 -9.02 7.10 2.10
C ALA A 60 -9.89 8.36 1.91
N LYS A 61 -10.54 8.43 0.77
CA LYS A 61 -11.59 9.42 0.48
C LYS A 61 -12.82 8.66 0.02
N PRO A 62 -13.58 8.05 0.97
CA PRO A 62 -14.66 7.13 0.62
C PRO A 62 -15.75 7.72 -0.26
N LEU A 63 -16.15 8.97 -0.02
CA LEU A 63 -17.19 9.60 -0.83
C LEU A 63 -16.73 9.89 -2.24
N ALA A 64 -15.42 10.06 -2.45
CA ALA A 64 -14.84 10.21 -3.77
C ALA A 64 -14.47 8.86 -4.39
N ARG A 65 -14.63 7.78 -3.65
CA ARG A 65 -14.30 6.42 -4.07
C ARG A 65 -12.81 6.25 -4.41
N ASP A 66 -11.96 7.05 -3.77
CA ASP A 66 -10.52 7.03 -4.01
C ASP A 66 -9.77 6.56 -2.78
N TYR A 67 -8.80 5.69 -3.02
CA TYR A 67 -7.95 5.13 -1.98
C TYR A 67 -6.51 5.06 -2.47
N TRP A 68 -5.57 5.27 -1.55
CA TRP A 68 -4.15 5.19 -1.84
C TRP A 68 -3.46 4.41 -0.74
N THR A 69 -2.49 3.58 -1.11
CA THR A 69 -1.66 2.86 -0.14
C THR A 69 -0.23 3.33 -0.24
N LEU A 70 0.49 3.22 0.86
CA LEU A 70 1.91 3.57 0.93
C LEU A 70 2.57 2.61 1.89
N SER A 71 3.61 1.92 1.43
CA SER A 71 4.31 0.94 2.25
C SER A 71 5.80 0.96 1.98
N VAL A 72 6.58 0.59 2.99
CA VAL A 72 8.03 0.49 2.92
C VAL A 72 8.44 -0.93 3.23
N TRP A 73 9.33 -1.49 2.44
CA TRP A 73 9.77 -2.87 2.50
C TRP A 73 11.28 -2.97 2.57
N LYS A 74 11.75 -3.99 3.25
CA LYS A 74 13.17 -4.28 3.38
C LYS A 74 13.86 -4.38 2.01
N ASP A 75 13.22 -5.06 1.07
CA ASP A 75 13.71 -5.22 -0.29
C ASP A 75 12.55 -5.61 -1.23
N ARG A 76 12.88 -5.70 -2.51
CA ARG A 76 11.89 -6.03 -3.54
C ARG A 76 11.35 -7.45 -3.38
N ALA A 77 12.19 -8.37 -2.95
CA ALA A 77 11.79 -9.76 -2.78
C ALA A 77 10.72 -9.91 -1.69
N ALA A 78 10.86 -9.17 -0.59
CA ALA A 78 9.86 -9.19 0.49
C ALA A 78 8.51 -8.69 0.00
N LEU A 79 8.50 -7.59 -0.77
CA LEU A 79 7.28 -7.05 -1.34
C LEU A 79 6.62 -8.04 -2.31
N GLN A 80 7.41 -8.63 -3.21
CA GLN A 80 6.89 -9.58 -4.18
C GLN A 80 6.33 -10.83 -3.51
N GLU A 81 6.98 -11.31 -2.46
CA GLU A 81 6.50 -12.46 -1.70
C GLU A 81 5.14 -12.16 -1.06
N PHE A 82 4.99 -10.99 -0.47
CA PHE A 82 3.71 -10.58 0.10
C PHE A 82 2.61 -10.55 -0.97
N MET A 83 2.91 -9.99 -2.13
CA MET A 83 1.92 -9.84 -3.20
C MET A 83 1.45 -11.19 -3.75
N ARG A 84 2.30 -12.22 -3.67
CA ARG A 84 1.96 -13.57 -4.14
C ARG A 84 1.33 -14.45 -3.08
N THR A 85 1.37 -14.03 -1.82
CA THR A 85 0.92 -14.87 -0.71
C THR A 85 -0.57 -14.63 -0.43
N SER A 86 -1.28 -15.70 -0.09
CA SER A 86 -2.67 -15.60 0.34
C SER A 86 -2.76 -14.88 1.68
N PRO A 87 -3.79 -14.09 1.96
CA PRO A 87 -4.97 -13.86 1.10
C PRO A 87 -4.80 -12.72 0.08
N HIS A 88 -3.67 -12.00 0.04
CA HIS A 88 -3.50 -10.83 -0.84
C HIS A 88 -3.79 -11.15 -2.30
N VAL A 89 -3.24 -12.26 -2.80
CA VAL A 89 -3.40 -12.61 -4.22
C VAL A 89 -4.87 -12.84 -4.59
N GLN A 90 -5.64 -13.52 -3.72
CA GLN A 90 -7.06 -13.75 -3.96
C GLN A 90 -7.86 -12.47 -3.84
N ILE A 91 -7.53 -11.63 -2.87
CA ILE A 91 -8.20 -10.35 -2.66
C ILE A 91 -8.03 -9.45 -3.87
N MET A 92 -6.82 -9.35 -4.41
CA MET A 92 -6.58 -8.53 -5.61
C MET A 92 -7.40 -9.00 -6.80
N THR A 93 -7.48 -10.31 -6.99
CA THR A 93 -8.29 -10.89 -8.06
C THR A 93 -9.78 -10.55 -7.88
N SER A 94 -10.30 -10.67 -6.66
CA SER A 94 -11.72 -10.43 -6.39
C SER A 94 -12.09 -8.95 -6.44
N LEU A 95 -11.16 -8.04 -6.14
CA LEU A 95 -11.41 -6.61 -6.18
C LEU A 95 -11.28 -6.00 -7.58
N LYS A 96 -10.55 -6.65 -8.46
CA LYS A 96 -10.26 -6.10 -9.78
C LYS A 96 -11.50 -5.63 -10.54
N PRO A 97 -12.60 -6.41 -10.62
CA PRO A 97 -13.80 -5.95 -11.33
C PRO A 97 -14.53 -4.81 -10.64
N LEU A 98 -14.22 -4.53 -9.38
CA LEU A 98 -14.87 -3.46 -8.61
C LEU A 98 -14.14 -2.13 -8.75
N MET A 99 -13.01 -2.09 -9.44
CA MET A 99 -12.14 -0.93 -9.50
C MET A 99 -12.03 -0.35 -10.91
N GLU A 100 -11.89 0.97 -10.97
CA GLU A 100 -11.38 1.64 -12.15
C GLU A 100 -9.89 1.27 -12.29
N PRO A 101 -9.22 1.61 -13.41
CA PRO A 101 -7.82 1.27 -13.57
C PRO A 101 -6.99 1.70 -12.37
N THR A 102 -6.22 0.76 -11.83
CA THR A 102 -5.35 0.99 -10.68
C THR A 102 -3.95 1.37 -11.13
N LYS A 103 -3.18 2.00 -10.25
CA LYS A 103 -1.82 2.40 -10.54
C LYS A 103 -0.91 2.00 -9.39
N PHE A 104 0.25 1.46 -9.72
CA PHE A 104 1.25 1.04 -8.74
C PHE A 104 2.59 1.61 -9.14
N VAL A 105 3.32 2.16 -8.17
CA VAL A 105 4.67 2.68 -8.40
C VAL A 105 5.62 2.21 -7.31
N TYR A 106 6.88 2.11 -7.65
CA TYR A 106 7.94 1.66 -6.75
C TYR A 106 9.12 2.61 -6.85
N TRP A 107 9.77 2.88 -5.72
CA TRP A 107 11.04 3.59 -5.73
C TRP A 107 11.86 3.19 -4.51
N SER A 108 13.14 3.58 -4.52
CA SER A 108 14.06 3.25 -3.43
C SER A 108 14.33 4.47 -2.57
N ILE A 109 14.50 4.24 -1.28
CA ILE A 109 14.91 5.27 -0.33
C ILE A 109 15.99 4.71 0.59
N ALA A 110 16.80 5.62 1.15
CA ALA A 110 17.75 5.28 2.20
C ALA A 110 17.13 5.57 3.57
N ALA A 111 17.67 4.96 4.62
CA ALA A 111 17.21 5.23 5.98
C ALA A 111 17.28 6.72 6.33
N ALA A 112 18.32 7.40 5.82
CA ALA A 112 18.50 8.84 6.07
C ALA A 112 17.39 9.70 5.47
N ASP A 113 16.68 9.21 4.44
CA ASP A 113 15.57 9.94 3.82
C ASP A 113 14.33 9.98 4.73
N GLY A 114 14.29 9.11 5.72
CA GLY A 114 13.15 9.00 6.60
C GLY A 114 11.94 8.34 5.95
N ARG A 115 10.87 8.27 6.71
CA ARG A 115 9.62 7.67 6.25
C ARG A 115 9.02 8.49 5.11
N PRO A 116 8.58 7.83 4.00
CA PRO A 116 7.97 8.56 2.89
C PRO A 116 6.61 9.13 3.29
N SER A 117 6.20 10.18 2.58
CA SER A 117 4.91 10.83 2.79
C SER A 117 3.97 10.56 1.62
N PHE A 118 2.68 10.87 1.81
CA PHE A 118 1.75 10.82 0.68
C PHE A 118 2.04 11.90 -0.36
N ALA A 119 2.70 13.00 0.03
CA ALA A 119 3.17 13.97 -0.95
C ALA A 119 4.16 13.32 -1.93
N ASP A 120 5.10 12.54 -1.39
CA ASP A 120 6.04 11.77 -2.21
C ASP A 120 5.32 10.77 -3.09
N ALA A 121 4.34 10.06 -2.53
CA ALA A 121 3.56 9.07 -3.26
C ALA A 121 2.80 9.70 -4.42
N MET A 122 2.19 10.86 -4.21
CA MET A 122 1.44 11.54 -5.26
C MET A 122 2.35 11.99 -6.40
N GLU A 123 3.55 12.46 -6.09
CA GLU A 123 4.53 12.82 -7.11
C GLU A 123 4.92 11.62 -7.97
N HIS A 124 5.23 10.49 -7.33
CA HIS A 124 5.64 9.29 -8.04
C HIS A 124 4.49 8.70 -8.87
N LEU A 125 3.28 8.72 -8.34
CA LEU A 125 2.10 8.26 -9.07
C LEU A 125 1.80 9.14 -10.28
N ALA A 126 1.98 10.45 -10.16
CA ALA A 126 1.74 11.37 -11.25
C ALA A 126 2.79 11.23 -12.37
N ALA A 127 4.01 10.85 -12.03
CA ALA A 127 5.10 10.68 -12.98
C ALA A 127 5.08 9.33 -13.69
N ALA A 128 4.30 8.40 -13.18
CA ALA A 128 4.27 7.03 -13.72
C ALA A 128 3.44 6.91 -14.99
#